data_5bbaa9cef1a212679353ab1c74105627
#
_entry.id   5bbaa9cef1a212679353ab1c74105627
#
_cell.length_a   1.000
_cell.length_b   1.000
_cell.length_c   1.000
_cell.angle_alpha   90.00
_cell.angle_beta   90.00
_cell.angle_gamma   90.00
#
_symmetry.space_group_name_H-M   'P 1'
#
loop_
_entity.id
_entity.type
_entity.pdbx_description
1 polymer ?
#
loop_
_entity_poly.entity_id
_entity_poly.type
_entity_poly.pdbx_seq_one_letter_code
_entity_poly.pdbx_strand_id
1 'polypeptide(L)'
;MNNNNYLEQKKNTHLYFSVGGNKYAVNSDSVLEIMKLPQLDYPQKLPNNIVGLLKYNNFVINVVDIRFYLNMEVQPYSINNELLIIKTDEVIFGIITDKVLGILTFDASNIDAIPFADSKTIIEALYKQNQETMFIINIYAIENLLKQHDVNWKSIDILSLLPQDENSKEIMNKRTHAIADKSRLKLASGELHAKNKYISFNLNDDSYCIELSYVKEVLKDTSITHVPGIPDFIEGIMNLRGDYITVLNLKKFLNLQATKSLDKKPVIIVKCNELKLALLIDKINELFEVQNDDLPEMSDGYFMNEFIYNQVLYTTLNVDKITSDKKIVITDM
;
A
#
# COMPACT_ATOMS: atom_id res chain seq x y z
N MET A 1 -24.24 -7.57 24.64
CA MET A 1 -22.88 -8.11 24.71
C MET A 1 -22.45 -8.44 23.30
N ASN A 2 -21.30 -7.98 22.84
CA ASN A 2 -20.60 -8.25 21.56
C ASN A 2 -20.90 -7.39 20.33
N ASN A 3 -20.79 -6.07 20.47
CA ASN A 3 -20.59 -5.19 19.29
C ASN A 3 -19.15 -4.62 19.20
N ASN A 4 -18.26 -4.95 20.14
CA ASN A 4 -16.90 -4.40 20.15
C ASN A 4 -15.87 -5.19 19.31
N ASN A 5 -16.13 -6.46 18.96
CA ASN A 5 -15.14 -7.28 18.25
C ASN A 5 -15.05 -6.98 16.74
N TYR A 6 -16.06 -6.40 16.12
CA TYR A 6 -16.02 -6.08 14.68
C TYR A 6 -15.22 -4.81 14.36
N LEU A 7 -15.12 -3.88 15.32
CA LEU A 7 -14.37 -2.63 15.14
C LEU A 7 -12.87 -2.78 15.42
N GLU A 8 -12.48 -3.76 16.26
CA GLU A 8 -11.06 -4.02 16.55
C GLU A 8 -10.31 -4.72 15.42
N GLN A 9 -10.97 -5.54 14.59
CA GLN A 9 -10.31 -6.24 13.48
C GLN A 9 -9.94 -5.33 12.29
N LYS A 10 -10.59 -4.19 12.10
CA LYS A 10 -10.26 -3.22 11.04
C LYS A 10 -8.97 -2.43 11.31
N LYS A 11 -8.46 -2.39 12.54
CA LYS A 11 -7.36 -1.54 12.97
C LYS A 11 -5.94 -2.11 12.80
N ASN A 12 -5.78 -3.37 12.40
CA ASN A 12 -4.47 -4.04 12.44
C ASN A 12 -3.78 -4.24 11.09
N THR A 13 -4.33 -3.69 10.01
CA THR A 13 -3.69 -3.79 8.69
C THR A 13 -2.70 -2.66 8.51
N HIS A 14 -1.45 -3.01 8.23
CA HIS A 14 -0.34 -2.05 8.10
C HIS A 14 0.31 -2.17 6.73
N LEU A 15 0.62 -1.02 6.15
CA LEU A 15 1.52 -0.92 5.01
C LEU A 15 2.94 -0.88 5.56
N TYR A 16 3.82 -1.76 5.06
CA TYR A 16 5.21 -1.79 5.47
C TYR A 16 6.16 -1.47 4.32
N PHE A 17 7.24 -0.77 4.65
CA PHE A 17 8.18 -0.21 3.70
C PHE A 17 9.60 -0.18 4.27
N SER A 18 10.59 0.00 3.41
CA SER A 18 11.99 0.13 3.81
C SER A 18 12.45 1.59 3.78
N VAL A 19 13.26 1.97 4.77
CA VAL A 19 14.03 3.21 4.82
C VAL A 19 15.38 2.92 5.48
N GLY A 20 16.48 3.23 4.77
CA GLY A 20 17.83 3.04 5.29
C GLY A 20 18.13 1.60 5.73
N GLY A 21 17.58 0.61 5.01
CA GLY A 21 17.78 -0.81 5.31
C GLY A 21 16.87 -1.37 6.42
N ASN A 22 16.16 -0.55 7.17
CA ASN A 22 15.20 -0.97 8.18
C ASN A 22 13.79 -1.07 7.61
N LYS A 23 12.92 -1.86 8.27
CA LYS A 23 11.51 -2.00 7.91
C LYS A 23 10.64 -1.19 8.86
N TYR A 24 9.78 -0.39 8.29
CA TYR A 24 8.81 0.45 8.99
C TYR A 24 7.40 0.11 8.55
N ALA A 25 6.43 0.42 9.39
CA ALA A 25 5.02 0.18 9.10
C ALA A 25 4.16 1.37 9.55
N VAL A 26 3.10 1.64 8.81
CA VAL A 26 2.05 2.60 9.15
C VAL A 26 0.69 1.93 9.00
N ASN A 27 -0.30 2.36 9.75
CA ASN A 27 -1.67 1.89 9.57
C ASN A 27 -2.12 2.15 8.11
N SER A 28 -2.62 1.12 7.43
CA SER A 28 -3.04 1.24 6.02
C SER A 28 -4.18 2.22 5.81
N ASP A 29 -5.05 2.41 6.82
CA ASP A 29 -6.17 3.36 6.74
C ASP A 29 -5.71 4.83 6.66
N SER A 30 -4.48 5.10 7.11
CA SER A 30 -3.89 6.43 7.03
C SER A 30 -3.18 6.69 5.69
N VAL A 31 -3.00 5.69 4.84
CA VAL A 31 -2.32 5.83 3.54
C VAL A 31 -3.34 6.17 2.47
N LEU A 32 -3.23 7.36 1.89
CA LEU A 32 -4.10 7.79 0.78
C LEU A 32 -3.61 7.29 -0.57
N GLU A 33 -2.30 7.34 -0.82
CA GLU A 33 -1.72 7.01 -2.12
C GLU A 33 -0.23 6.65 -1.96
N ILE A 34 0.26 5.79 -2.85
CA ILE A 34 1.67 5.47 -3.00
C ILE A 34 2.06 5.84 -4.43
N MET A 35 3.13 6.60 -4.58
CA MET A 35 3.62 6.99 -5.89
C MET A 35 5.15 6.98 -5.93
N LYS A 36 5.73 6.97 -7.13
CA LYS A 36 7.16 7.26 -7.28
C LYS A 36 7.43 8.71 -6.97
N LEU A 37 8.57 8.99 -6.34
CA LEU A 37 8.94 10.33 -5.92
C LEU A 37 8.85 11.32 -7.10
N PRO A 38 7.98 12.36 -7.00
CA PRO A 38 7.87 13.42 -8.00
C PRO A 38 8.89 14.53 -7.75
N GLN A 39 8.99 15.51 -8.65
CA GLN A 39 9.69 16.75 -8.39
C GLN A 39 8.95 17.51 -7.29
N LEU A 40 9.69 17.94 -6.26
CA LEU A 40 9.17 18.74 -5.16
C LEU A 40 9.52 20.21 -5.36
N ASP A 41 8.72 21.10 -4.79
CA ASP A 41 8.99 22.53 -4.74
C ASP A 41 9.83 22.88 -3.51
N TYR A 42 10.81 23.77 -3.67
CA TYR A 42 11.75 24.19 -2.62
C TYR A 42 11.71 25.71 -2.44
N PRO A 43 10.80 26.27 -1.64
CA PRO A 43 10.85 27.67 -1.27
C PRO A 43 12.09 27.98 -0.42
N GLN A 44 12.61 29.20 -0.53
CA GLN A 44 13.91 29.61 0.07
C GLN A 44 14.02 29.46 1.60
N LYS A 45 12.95 29.17 2.32
CA LYS A 45 12.93 29.01 3.78
C LYS A 45 12.00 27.90 4.19
N LEU A 46 12.37 26.66 3.93
CA LEU A 46 11.70 25.51 4.53
C LEU A 46 12.33 25.16 5.89
N PRO A 47 11.54 24.71 6.86
CA PRO A 47 12.06 24.04 8.05
C PRO A 47 12.95 22.85 7.65
N ASN A 48 14.06 22.66 8.38
CA ASN A 48 15.07 21.63 8.05
C ASN A 48 14.55 20.18 8.11
N ASN A 49 13.37 19.96 8.66
CA ASN A 49 12.70 18.66 8.73
C ASN A 49 11.78 18.39 7.52
N ILE A 50 11.61 19.35 6.63
CA ILE A 50 10.78 19.25 5.41
C ILE A 50 11.71 19.12 4.21
N VAL A 51 11.55 18.03 3.46
CA VAL A 51 12.35 17.75 2.25
C VAL A 51 11.91 18.65 1.10
N GLY A 52 10.64 19.00 1.04
CA GLY A 52 10.08 19.86 0.00
C GLY A 52 8.56 19.92 0.12
N LEU A 53 7.95 20.63 -0.81
CA LEU A 53 6.50 20.78 -0.92
C LEU A 53 6.00 20.08 -2.17
N LEU A 54 4.82 19.47 -2.08
CA LEU A 54 4.14 18.86 -3.21
C LEU A 54 2.72 19.42 -3.34
N LYS A 55 2.34 19.82 -4.54
CA LYS A 55 0.96 20.14 -4.85
C LYS A 55 0.19 18.84 -5.11
N TYR A 56 -0.67 18.48 -4.15
CA TYR A 56 -1.46 17.25 -4.18
C TYR A 56 -2.94 17.57 -3.97
N ASN A 57 -3.82 17.18 -4.91
CA ASN A 57 -5.29 17.43 -4.84
C ASN A 57 -5.65 18.86 -4.40
N ASN A 58 -5.02 19.88 -5.00
CA ASN A 58 -5.18 21.32 -4.70
C ASN A 58 -4.66 21.79 -3.32
N PHE A 59 -4.10 20.91 -2.52
CA PHE A 59 -3.40 21.27 -1.30
C PHE A 59 -1.89 21.29 -1.56
N VAL A 60 -1.20 22.17 -0.87
CA VAL A 60 0.26 22.10 -0.76
C VAL A 60 0.56 21.29 0.49
N ILE A 61 1.21 20.15 0.31
CA ILE A 61 1.55 19.25 1.41
C ILE A 61 3.05 19.25 1.67
N ASN A 62 3.42 19.09 2.93
CA ASN A 62 4.80 18.89 3.33
C ASN A 62 5.25 17.48 3.00
N VAL A 63 6.46 17.35 2.46
CA VAL A 63 7.12 16.05 2.25
C VAL A 63 8.27 15.93 3.22
N VAL A 64 8.29 14.85 3.97
CA VAL A 64 9.27 14.56 5.02
C VAL A 64 10.04 13.28 4.73
N ASP A 65 11.21 13.17 5.37
CA ASP A 65 11.99 11.95 5.42
C ASP A 65 12.18 11.56 6.89
N ILE A 66 11.72 10.37 7.26
CA ILE A 66 11.79 9.89 8.64
C ILE A 66 13.24 9.73 9.13
N ARG A 67 14.22 9.61 8.22
CA ARG A 67 15.64 9.56 8.56
C ARG A 67 16.09 10.77 9.35
N PHE A 68 15.55 11.96 9.04
CA PHE A 68 15.86 13.18 9.79
C PHE A 68 15.40 13.07 11.25
N TYR A 69 14.21 12.54 11.48
CA TYR A 69 13.63 12.40 12.81
C TYR A 69 14.29 11.29 13.63
N LEU A 70 14.83 10.26 12.97
CA LEU A 70 15.49 9.12 13.60
C LEU A 70 17.01 9.28 13.71
N ASN A 71 17.55 10.46 13.36
CA ASN A 71 19.00 10.74 13.32
C ASN A 71 19.78 9.72 12.48
N MET A 72 19.19 9.24 11.40
CA MET A 72 19.84 8.33 10.46
C MET A 72 20.61 9.13 9.41
N GLU A 73 21.59 8.50 8.78
CA GLU A 73 22.27 9.07 7.62
C GLU A 73 21.30 9.12 6.43
N VAL A 74 21.19 10.29 5.83
CA VAL A 74 20.31 10.51 4.67
C VAL A 74 21.12 10.24 3.40
N GLN A 75 20.66 9.26 2.64
CA GLN A 75 21.24 8.93 1.34
C GLN A 75 20.60 9.79 0.24
N PRO A 76 21.32 10.06 -0.87
CA PRO A 76 20.77 10.77 -2.01
C PRO A 76 19.47 10.11 -2.52
N TYR A 77 18.50 10.96 -2.86
CA TYR A 77 17.24 10.49 -3.44
C TYR A 77 17.42 10.09 -4.90
N SER A 78 16.56 9.20 -5.35
CA SER A 78 16.54 8.72 -6.72
C SER A 78 15.11 8.67 -7.27
N ILE A 79 14.99 8.51 -8.57
CA ILE A 79 13.70 8.26 -9.24
C ILE A 79 13.01 6.96 -8.78
N ASN A 80 13.73 6.07 -8.09
CA ASN A 80 13.19 4.81 -7.59
C ASN A 80 12.57 4.93 -6.19
N ASN A 81 12.89 6.00 -5.45
CA ASN A 81 12.22 6.25 -4.17
C ASN A 81 10.71 6.38 -4.37
N GLU A 82 9.98 6.02 -3.33
CA GLU A 82 8.53 6.07 -3.30
C GLU A 82 8.07 7.10 -2.27
N LEU A 83 6.94 7.71 -2.54
CA LEU A 83 6.30 8.69 -1.67
C LEU A 83 4.98 8.12 -1.18
N LEU A 84 4.84 7.99 0.13
CA LEU A 84 3.58 7.65 0.79
C LEU A 84 2.84 8.94 1.11
N ILE A 85 1.63 9.09 0.62
CA ILE A 85 0.75 10.18 1.03
C ILE A 85 -0.06 9.70 2.23
N ILE A 86 0.18 10.34 3.35
CA ILE A 86 -0.43 10.02 4.65
C ILE A 86 -1.47 11.08 4.98
N LYS A 87 -2.59 10.63 5.53
CA LYS A 87 -3.65 11.49 6.08
C LYS A 87 -3.83 11.17 7.56
N THR A 88 -3.81 12.20 8.37
CA THR A 88 -4.31 12.20 9.75
C THR A 88 -5.66 12.91 9.79
N ASP A 89 -6.19 13.14 10.98
CA ASP A 89 -7.45 13.87 11.14
C ASP A 89 -7.33 15.34 10.72
N GLU A 90 -6.12 15.94 10.80
CA GLU A 90 -5.93 17.38 10.59
C GLU A 90 -5.07 17.72 9.38
N VAL A 91 -4.12 16.86 8.98
CA VAL A 91 -3.16 17.16 7.91
C VAL A 91 -2.98 16.02 6.93
N ILE A 92 -2.57 16.39 5.70
CA ILE A 92 -2.06 15.46 4.70
C ILE A 92 -0.58 15.80 4.49
N PHE A 93 0.29 14.79 4.49
CA PHE A 93 1.72 14.96 4.24
C PHE A 93 2.31 13.75 3.53
N GLY A 94 3.50 13.90 2.97
CA GLY A 94 4.21 12.82 2.27
C GLY A 94 5.38 12.28 3.09
N ILE A 95 5.60 10.98 3.08
CA ILE A 95 6.81 10.33 3.64
C ILE A 95 7.60 9.70 2.50
N ILE A 96 8.88 10.09 2.35
CA ILE A 96 9.78 9.46 1.39
C ILE A 96 10.25 8.12 1.94
N THR A 97 10.18 7.08 1.09
CA THR A 97 10.63 5.73 1.40
C THR A 97 11.59 5.22 0.34
N ASP A 98 12.42 4.23 0.69
CA ASP A 98 13.24 3.56 -0.30
C ASP A 98 12.37 2.65 -1.18
N LYS A 99 11.47 1.89 -0.54
CA LYS A 99 10.56 0.98 -1.25
C LYS A 99 9.40 0.55 -0.36
N VAL A 100 8.20 0.53 -0.90
CA VAL A 100 7.05 -0.16 -0.31
C VAL A 100 7.20 -1.66 -0.52
N LEU A 101 7.05 -2.42 0.55
CA LEU A 101 7.27 -3.86 0.57
C LEU A 101 5.96 -4.64 0.50
N GLY A 102 4.86 -4.07 1.01
CA GLY A 102 3.55 -4.69 0.97
C GLY A 102 2.63 -4.24 2.10
N ILE A 103 1.58 -5.02 2.31
CA ILE A 103 0.60 -4.84 3.37
C ILE A 103 0.56 -6.10 4.21
N LEU A 104 0.39 -5.95 5.52
CA LEU A 104 0.41 -7.03 6.47
C LEU A 104 -0.64 -6.78 7.56
N THR A 105 -1.39 -7.80 7.94
CA THR A 105 -2.22 -7.73 9.15
C THR A 105 -1.36 -8.13 10.34
N PHE A 106 -1.17 -7.21 11.28
CA PHE A 106 -0.40 -7.46 12.48
C PHE A 106 -1.22 -8.23 13.51
N ASP A 107 -0.62 -9.27 14.07
CA ASP A 107 -1.16 -9.94 15.24
C ASP A 107 -0.79 -9.09 16.48
N ALA A 108 -1.79 -8.72 17.25
CA ALA A 108 -1.61 -7.91 18.46
C ALA A 108 -0.64 -8.56 19.48
N SER A 109 -0.56 -9.89 19.50
CA SER A 109 0.36 -10.63 20.38
C SER A 109 1.84 -10.43 20.02
N ASN A 110 2.13 -9.98 18.80
CA ASN A 110 3.49 -9.76 18.29
C ASN A 110 3.90 -8.28 18.28
N ILE A 111 3.05 -7.42 18.84
CA ILE A 111 3.31 -5.98 18.97
C ILE A 111 3.84 -5.69 20.37
N ASP A 112 5.07 -5.20 20.41
CA ASP A 112 5.71 -4.72 21.64
C ASP A 112 5.65 -3.18 21.66
N ALA A 113 4.83 -2.61 22.53
CA ALA A 113 4.80 -1.16 22.72
C ALA A 113 6.14 -0.66 23.31
N ILE A 114 6.60 0.50 22.86
CA ILE A 114 7.80 1.13 23.44
C ILE A 114 7.40 1.78 24.77
N PRO A 115 8.02 1.39 25.91
CA PRO A 115 7.56 1.79 27.24
C PRO A 115 7.57 3.30 27.50
N PHE A 116 8.35 4.07 26.74
CA PHE A 116 8.51 5.51 26.88
C PHE A 116 8.01 6.29 25.65
N ALA A 117 7.23 5.63 24.77
CA ALA A 117 6.64 6.31 23.65
C ALA A 117 5.59 7.33 24.15
N ASP A 118 5.73 8.56 23.70
CA ASP A 118 4.80 9.66 23.93
C ASP A 118 4.29 10.21 22.58
N SER A 119 3.51 11.28 22.64
CA SER A 119 2.96 11.94 21.44
C SER A 119 4.03 12.55 20.50
N LYS A 120 5.31 12.55 20.91
CA LYS A 120 6.45 13.07 20.12
C LYS A 120 7.36 11.95 19.62
N THR A 121 7.15 10.72 20.08
CA THR A 121 7.98 9.58 19.72
C THR A 121 7.55 9.04 18.36
N ILE A 122 8.46 9.08 17.38
CA ILE A 122 8.18 8.68 15.98
C ILE A 122 7.90 7.18 15.87
N ILE A 123 8.53 6.34 16.68
CA ILE A 123 8.30 4.89 16.71
C ILE A 123 7.48 4.57 17.95
N GLU A 124 6.24 4.12 17.78
CA GLU A 124 5.33 3.82 18.90
C GLU A 124 5.41 2.37 19.37
N ALA A 125 5.75 1.47 18.46
CA ALA A 125 5.82 0.03 18.78
C ALA A 125 6.75 -0.72 17.81
N LEU A 126 7.06 -1.96 18.21
CA LEU A 126 7.80 -2.93 17.40
C LEU A 126 6.88 -4.10 17.07
N TYR A 127 6.84 -4.50 15.83
CA TYR A 127 6.21 -5.74 15.41
C TYR A 127 7.28 -6.78 15.11
N LYS A 128 7.20 -7.93 15.76
CA LYS A 128 8.17 -9.02 15.60
C LYS A 128 7.53 -10.23 14.97
N GLN A 129 8.12 -10.70 13.88
CA GLN A 129 7.67 -11.91 13.18
C GLN A 129 8.85 -12.59 12.46
N ASN A 130 8.97 -13.91 12.63
CA ASN A 130 9.96 -14.75 11.92
C ASN A 130 11.40 -14.19 11.94
N GLN A 131 11.88 -13.72 13.12
CA GLN A 131 13.18 -13.07 13.32
C GLN A 131 13.32 -11.69 12.63
N GLU A 132 12.27 -11.17 12.02
CA GLU A 132 12.23 -9.83 11.49
C GLU A 132 11.56 -8.87 12.48
N THR A 133 12.08 -7.66 12.55
CA THR A 133 11.51 -6.58 13.34
C THR A 133 11.06 -5.46 12.40
N MET A 134 9.85 -4.97 12.59
CA MET A 134 9.31 -3.80 11.90
C MET A 134 8.99 -2.73 12.95
N PHE A 135 9.34 -1.50 12.65
CA PHE A 135 9.07 -0.34 13.51
C PHE A 135 7.72 0.28 13.12
N ILE A 136 6.78 0.35 14.05
CA ILE A 136 5.49 0.99 13.80
C ILE A 136 5.64 2.48 14.02
N ILE A 137 5.31 3.26 13.00
CA ILE A 137 5.44 4.72 12.99
C ILE A 137 4.19 5.37 13.56
N ASN A 138 4.39 6.26 14.51
CA ASN A 138 3.39 7.19 15.00
C ASN A 138 3.26 8.39 14.05
N ILE A 139 2.30 8.33 13.15
CA ILE A 139 2.06 9.42 12.19
C ILE A 139 1.61 10.72 12.85
N TYR A 140 0.97 10.65 14.02
CA TYR A 140 0.56 11.84 14.78
C TYR A 140 1.75 12.55 15.42
N ALA A 141 2.82 11.81 15.76
CA ALA A 141 4.07 12.43 16.18
C ALA A 141 4.72 13.24 15.05
N ILE A 142 4.69 12.73 13.82
CA ILE A 142 5.16 13.46 12.63
C ILE A 142 4.29 14.69 12.41
N GLU A 143 2.96 14.57 12.48
CA GLU A 143 2.04 15.71 12.40
C GLU A 143 2.37 16.81 13.42
N ASN A 144 2.58 16.43 14.69
CA ASN A 144 2.95 17.37 15.75
C ASN A 144 4.25 18.08 15.44
N LEU A 145 5.25 17.38 14.92
CA LEU A 145 6.54 17.97 14.53
C LEU A 145 6.42 18.92 13.33
N LEU A 146 5.50 18.64 12.40
CA LEU A 146 5.21 19.53 11.27
C LEU A 146 4.55 20.84 11.71
N LYS A 147 3.81 20.84 12.82
CA LYS A 147 3.18 22.04 13.40
C LYS A 147 4.13 22.88 14.26
N GLN A 148 5.26 22.30 14.67
CA GLN A 148 6.27 23.00 15.52
C GLN A 148 7.26 23.76 14.62
N HIS A 149 7.22 25.09 14.63
CA HIS A 149 8.11 25.93 13.81
C HIS A 149 9.53 26.12 14.38
N ASP A 150 9.78 25.79 15.65
CA ASP A 150 11.01 26.14 16.38
C ASP A 150 11.93 24.95 16.72
N VAL A 151 11.81 23.82 16.04
CA VAL A 151 12.72 22.69 16.27
C VAL A 151 14.04 22.91 15.57
N ASN A 152 15.11 22.98 16.35
CA ASN A 152 16.48 23.18 15.82
C ASN A 152 17.02 21.87 15.23
N TRP A 153 16.70 21.61 13.96
CA TRP A 153 17.22 20.47 13.19
C TRP A 153 18.60 20.79 12.63
N LYS A 154 19.45 19.77 12.46
CA LYS A 154 20.70 19.93 11.72
C LYS A 154 20.40 20.48 10.32
N SER A 155 21.08 21.54 9.95
CA SER A 155 21.00 22.07 8.58
C SER A 155 21.56 21.03 7.61
N ILE A 156 20.73 20.52 6.72
CA ILE A 156 21.11 19.61 5.65
C ILE A 156 20.82 20.31 4.33
N ASP A 157 21.79 20.27 3.43
CA ASP A 157 21.57 20.74 2.06
C ASP A 157 20.75 19.73 1.28
N ILE A 158 19.40 19.86 1.37
CA ILE A 158 18.45 18.98 0.71
C ILE A 158 18.63 19.00 -0.81
N LEU A 159 19.02 20.15 -1.38
CA LEU A 159 19.21 20.26 -2.83
C LEU A 159 20.35 19.36 -3.32
N SER A 160 21.37 19.15 -2.51
CA SER A 160 22.46 18.22 -2.84
C SER A 160 22.04 16.75 -2.82
N LEU A 161 20.97 16.42 -2.11
CA LEU A 161 20.43 15.06 -2.02
C LEU A 161 19.53 14.68 -3.19
N LEU A 162 19.07 15.65 -3.96
CA LEU A 162 18.18 15.40 -5.10
C LEU A 162 18.96 14.99 -6.34
N PRO A 163 18.36 14.20 -7.24
CA PRO A 163 18.96 13.88 -8.53
C PRO A 163 19.35 15.14 -9.31
N GLN A 164 20.60 15.21 -9.74
CA GLN A 164 21.14 16.38 -10.45
C GLN A 164 21.12 16.20 -11.97
N ASP A 165 21.01 14.96 -12.45
CA ASP A 165 20.98 14.66 -13.87
C ASP A 165 19.64 15.06 -14.52
N GLU A 166 19.70 15.54 -15.76
CA GLU A 166 18.54 16.07 -16.48
C GLU A 166 17.46 15.00 -16.75
N ASN A 167 17.84 13.75 -16.98
CA ASN A 167 16.89 12.67 -17.22
C ASN A 167 16.04 12.39 -15.98
N SER A 168 16.66 12.28 -14.82
CA SER A 168 15.94 12.07 -13.55
C SER A 168 15.03 13.26 -13.22
N LYS A 169 15.49 14.49 -13.44
CA LYS A 169 14.67 15.71 -13.27
C LYS A 169 13.46 15.71 -14.19
N GLU A 170 13.64 15.35 -15.47
CA GLU A 170 12.53 15.27 -16.42
C GLU A 170 11.49 14.22 -16.01
N ILE A 171 11.94 13.03 -15.57
CA ILE A 171 11.05 11.98 -15.08
C ILE A 171 10.26 12.45 -13.87
N MET A 172 10.92 13.05 -12.87
CA MET A 172 10.27 13.55 -11.67
C MET A 172 9.28 14.68 -11.98
N ASN A 173 9.63 15.57 -12.90
CA ASN A 173 8.76 16.67 -13.34
C ASN A 173 7.50 16.15 -14.07
N LYS A 174 7.65 15.16 -14.96
CA LYS A 174 6.48 14.50 -15.60
C LYS A 174 5.53 13.93 -14.55
N ARG A 175 6.04 13.33 -13.46
CA ARG A 175 5.22 12.81 -12.37
C ARG A 175 4.44 13.93 -11.66
N THR A 176 5.10 15.06 -11.39
CA THR A 176 4.45 16.25 -10.77
C THR A 176 3.31 16.78 -11.64
N HIS A 177 3.53 16.89 -12.95
CA HIS A 177 2.48 17.31 -13.88
C HIS A 177 1.29 16.35 -13.89
N ALA A 178 1.54 15.04 -13.90
CA ALA A 178 0.48 14.03 -13.84
C ALA A 178 -0.37 14.14 -12.56
N ILE A 179 0.26 14.44 -11.41
CA ILE A 179 -0.45 14.68 -10.14
C ILE A 179 -1.31 15.94 -10.23
N ALA A 180 -0.78 17.03 -10.83
CA ALA A 180 -1.50 18.28 -10.98
C ALA A 180 -2.70 18.15 -11.93
N ASP A 181 -2.57 17.38 -13.01
CA ASP A 181 -3.65 17.15 -13.98
C ASP A 181 -4.77 16.31 -13.37
N LYS A 182 -4.45 15.27 -12.58
CA LYS A 182 -5.43 14.54 -11.77
C LYS A 182 -6.22 15.49 -10.86
N SER A 183 -5.53 16.44 -10.22
CA SER A 183 -6.18 17.41 -9.32
C SER A 183 -7.14 18.33 -10.05
N ARG A 184 -6.84 18.73 -11.28
CA ARG A 184 -7.72 19.59 -12.11
C ARG A 184 -8.99 18.86 -12.55
N LEU A 185 -8.87 17.57 -12.90
CA LEU A 185 -10.02 16.75 -13.28
C LEU A 185 -10.98 16.56 -12.10
N LYS A 186 -10.46 16.37 -10.87
CA LYS A 186 -11.27 16.25 -9.65
C LYS A 186 -12.05 17.53 -9.28
N LEU A 187 -11.54 18.72 -9.64
CA LEU A 187 -12.26 19.99 -9.41
C LEU A 187 -13.47 20.20 -10.34
N ALA A 188 -13.40 19.64 -11.53
CA ALA A 188 -14.48 19.78 -12.49
C ALA A 188 -15.73 18.97 -12.11
N SER A 189 -15.59 17.95 -11.25
CA SER A 189 -16.67 17.05 -10.84
C SER A 189 -17.38 17.41 -9.52
N GLY A 190 -16.88 18.31 -8.72
CA GLY A 190 -17.61 18.99 -7.62
C GLY A 190 -18.09 18.16 -6.42
N GLU A 191 -17.61 16.94 -6.19
CA GLU A 191 -18.22 16.03 -5.23
C GLU A 191 -17.23 15.38 -4.23
N LEU A 192 -17.61 15.42 -2.96
CA LEU A 192 -17.01 14.70 -1.83
C LEU A 192 -17.71 13.33 -1.69
N HIS A 193 -17.33 12.34 -2.53
CA HIS A 193 -17.89 11.00 -2.41
C HIS A 193 -16.94 10.01 -1.70
N ALA A 194 -17.52 8.94 -1.15
CA ALA A 194 -16.75 7.87 -0.53
C ALA A 194 -15.77 7.25 -1.54
N LYS A 195 -14.52 7.04 -1.14
CA LYS A 195 -13.46 6.46 -1.97
C LYS A 195 -13.17 5.06 -1.53
N ASN A 196 -13.09 4.14 -2.49
CA ASN A 196 -12.59 2.80 -2.25
C ASN A 196 -11.10 2.70 -2.55
N LYS A 197 -10.37 2.01 -1.67
CA LYS A 197 -8.95 1.71 -1.84
C LYS A 197 -8.78 0.37 -2.55
N TYR A 198 -7.91 0.32 -3.54
CA TYR A 198 -7.63 -0.86 -4.33
C TYR A 198 -6.16 -1.23 -4.30
N ILE A 199 -5.87 -2.53 -4.35
CA ILE A 199 -4.54 -3.05 -4.69
C ILE A 199 -4.59 -3.61 -6.11
N SER A 200 -3.64 -3.19 -6.94
CA SER A 200 -3.54 -3.66 -8.31
C SER A 200 -2.46 -4.70 -8.51
N PHE A 201 -2.69 -5.55 -9.48
CA PHE A 201 -1.79 -6.63 -9.88
C PHE A 201 -2.01 -7.00 -11.35
N ASN A 202 -1.07 -7.75 -11.92
CA ASN A 202 -1.22 -8.26 -13.28
C ASN A 202 -1.54 -9.75 -13.28
N LEU A 203 -2.38 -10.13 -14.25
CA LEU A 203 -2.51 -11.48 -14.77
C LEU A 203 -2.19 -11.40 -16.25
N ASN A 204 -1.10 -12.03 -16.68
CA ASN A 204 -0.48 -11.82 -17.98
C ASN A 204 -0.12 -10.31 -18.19
N ASP A 205 -0.57 -9.72 -19.28
CA ASP A 205 -0.34 -8.31 -19.59
C ASP A 205 -1.50 -7.40 -19.12
N ASP A 206 -2.58 -7.98 -18.61
CA ASP A 206 -3.76 -7.25 -18.17
C ASP A 206 -3.65 -6.82 -16.69
N SER A 207 -4.24 -5.66 -16.39
CA SER A 207 -4.22 -5.07 -15.05
C SER A 207 -5.56 -5.30 -14.34
N TYR A 208 -5.46 -5.92 -13.18
CA TYR A 208 -6.58 -6.21 -12.29
C TYR A 208 -6.42 -5.47 -10.98
N CYS A 209 -7.52 -5.32 -10.26
CA CYS A 209 -7.48 -4.82 -8.88
C CYS A 209 -8.53 -5.51 -8.00
N ILE A 210 -8.31 -5.48 -6.70
CA ILE A 210 -9.29 -5.86 -5.68
C ILE A 210 -9.34 -4.79 -4.61
N GLU A 211 -10.49 -4.66 -3.99
CA GLU A 211 -10.69 -3.73 -2.89
C GLU A 211 -9.83 -4.12 -1.68
N LEU A 212 -9.14 -3.14 -1.09
CA LEU A 212 -8.20 -3.36 0.00
C LEU A 212 -8.87 -3.94 1.25
N SER A 213 -10.17 -3.73 1.41
CA SER A 213 -10.97 -4.28 2.53
C SER A 213 -10.93 -5.81 2.62
N TYR A 214 -10.75 -6.51 1.49
CA TYR A 214 -10.61 -7.97 1.46
C TYR A 214 -9.18 -8.45 1.73
N VAL A 215 -8.17 -7.60 1.57
CA VAL A 215 -6.76 -7.99 1.62
C VAL A 215 -6.29 -8.13 3.06
N LYS A 216 -5.67 -9.27 3.38
CA LYS A 216 -5.04 -9.52 4.68
C LYS A 216 -3.53 -9.42 4.61
N GLU A 217 -2.95 -9.96 3.55
CA GLU A 217 -1.51 -10.02 3.41
C GLU A 217 -1.11 -10.13 1.93
N VAL A 218 0.07 -9.65 1.59
CA VAL A 218 0.64 -9.74 0.24
C VAL A 218 2.06 -10.30 0.36
N LEU A 219 2.32 -11.42 -0.29
CA LEU A 219 3.61 -12.08 -0.30
C LEU A 219 4.20 -12.06 -1.72
N LYS A 220 5.48 -11.69 -1.84
CA LYS A 220 6.16 -11.59 -3.13
C LYS A 220 6.68 -12.93 -3.66
N ASP A 221 6.86 -13.87 -2.76
CA ASP A 221 7.32 -15.23 -3.07
C ASP A 221 6.80 -16.17 -2.00
N THR A 222 6.32 -17.35 -2.43
CA THR A 222 5.71 -18.30 -1.51
C THR A 222 6.02 -19.74 -1.93
N SER A 223 6.21 -20.61 -0.92
CA SER A 223 6.34 -22.04 -1.13
C SER A 223 4.94 -22.67 -1.13
N ILE A 224 4.57 -23.29 -2.26
CA ILE A 224 3.27 -23.94 -2.43
C ILE A 224 3.51 -25.46 -2.45
N THR A 225 2.80 -26.18 -1.59
CA THR A 225 2.79 -27.64 -1.59
C THR A 225 1.65 -28.12 -2.46
N HIS A 226 1.98 -28.83 -3.53
CA HIS A 226 0.99 -29.42 -4.42
C HIS A 226 0.25 -30.56 -3.73
N VAL A 227 -1.07 -30.61 -3.89
CA VAL A 227 -1.94 -31.66 -3.36
C VAL A 227 -2.47 -32.49 -4.53
N PRO A 228 -2.25 -33.82 -4.57
CA PRO A 228 -2.78 -34.65 -5.66
C PRO A 228 -4.31 -34.72 -5.65
N GLY A 229 -4.91 -34.76 -6.85
CA GLY A 229 -6.36 -34.99 -7.01
C GLY A 229 -7.24 -33.75 -6.80
N ILE A 230 -6.64 -32.56 -6.66
CA ILE A 230 -7.39 -31.30 -6.57
C ILE A 230 -7.69 -30.72 -7.98
N PRO A 231 -8.70 -29.85 -8.12
CA PRO A 231 -8.99 -29.16 -9.37
C PRO A 231 -7.78 -28.36 -9.89
N ASP A 232 -7.61 -28.27 -11.21
CA ASP A 232 -6.46 -27.62 -11.86
C ASP A 232 -6.26 -26.15 -11.50
N PHE A 233 -7.32 -25.44 -11.11
CA PHE A 233 -7.26 -24.06 -10.67
C PHE A 233 -6.81 -23.89 -9.22
N ILE A 234 -6.69 -24.97 -8.44
CA ILE A 234 -6.04 -24.95 -7.12
C ILE A 234 -4.57 -25.32 -7.33
N GLU A 235 -3.66 -24.42 -7.05
CA GLU A 235 -2.21 -24.65 -7.18
C GLU A 235 -1.67 -25.56 -6.06
N GLY A 236 -2.34 -25.57 -4.92
CA GLY A 236 -1.98 -26.35 -3.75
C GLY A 236 -2.33 -25.63 -2.45
N ILE A 237 -1.57 -25.91 -1.41
CA ILE A 237 -1.67 -25.26 -0.10
C ILE A 237 -0.35 -24.58 0.27
N MET A 238 -0.43 -23.50 1.02
CA MET A 238 0.70 -22.84 1.64
C MET A 238 0.54 -22.78 3.16
N ASN A 239 1.64 -22.79 3.88
CA ASN A 239 1.63 -22.55 5.31
C ASN A 239 1.88 -21.07 5.57
N LEU A 240 0.94 -20.41 6.23
CA LEU A 240 1.07 -19.04 6.70
C LEU A 240 0.97 -19.04 8.22
N ARG A 241 2.10 -18.95 8.92
CA ARG A 241 2.15 -18.87 10.39
C ARG A 241 1.43 -19.98 11.13
N GLY A 242 1.44 -21.19 10.56
CA GLY A 242 0.74 -22.34 11.11
C GLY A 242 -0.64 -22.60 10.52
N ASP A 243 -1.24 -21.63 9.85
CA ASP A 243 -2.49 -21.80 9.10
C ASP A 243 -2.21 -22.36 7.70
N TYR A 244 -2.91 -23.40 7.30
CA TYR A 244 -2.89 -23.90 5.92
C TYR A 244 -3.91 -23.17 5.08
N ILE A 245 -3.44 -22.47 4.04
CA ILE A 245 -4.27 -21.66 3.16
C ILE A 245 -4.25 -22.26 1.75
N THR A 246 -5.42 -22.42 1.15
CA THR A 246 -5.57 -22.86 -0.24
C THR A 246 -5.07 -21.78 -1.18
N VAL A 247 -4.23 -22.17 -2.15
CA VAL A 247 -3.70 -21.27 -3.18
C VAL A 247 -4.48 -21.46 -4.47
N LEU A 248 -5.24 -20.44 -4.84
CA LEU A 248 -6.03 -20.37 -6.06
C LEU A 248 -5.19 -19.75 -7.18
N ASN A 249 -5.00 -20.46 -8.27
CA ASN A 249 -4.43 -19.93 -9.49
C ASN A 249 -5.50 -19.12 -10.24
N LEU A 250 -5.48 -17.79 -10.10
CA LEU A 250 -6.48 -16.91 -10.69
C LEU A 250 -6.57 -17.05 -12.21
N LYS A 251 -5.46 -17.23 -12.90
CA LYS A 251 -5.48 -17.39 -14.37
C LYS A 251 -6.27 -18.63 -14.78
N LYS A 252 -6.02 -19.76 -14.13
CA LYS A 252 -6.73 -21.01 -14.42
C LYS A 252 -8.20 -20.90 -13.98
N PHE A 253 -8.48 -20.30 -12.82
CA PHE A 253 -9.83 -20.13 -12.32
C PHE A 253 -10.71 -19.26 -13.23
N LEU A 254 -10.12 -18.17 -13.74
CA LEU A 254 -10.79 -17.23 -14.65
C LEU A 254 -10.72 -17.66 -16.12
N ASN A 255 -10.16 -18.85 -16.42
CA ASN A 255 -9.95 -19.39 -17.77
C ASN A 255 -9.11 -18.47 -18.69
N LEU A 256 -8.14 -17.75 -18.12
CA LEU A 256 -7.19 -16.94 -18.87
C LEU A 256 -6.08 -17.83 -19.43
N GLN A 257 -5.61 -17.53 -20.65
CA GLN A 257 -4.50 -18.29 -21.24
C GLN A 257 -3.22 -18.06 -20.44
N ALA A 258 -2.55 -19.14 -20.02
CA ALA A 258 -1.27 -19.04 -19.31
C ALA A 258 -0.15 -18.72 -20.33
N THR A 259 0.49 -17.55 -20.20
CA THR A 259 1.52 -17.11 -21.15
C THR A 259 2.94 -17.38 -20.69
N LYS A 260 3.22 -17.47 -19.38
CA LYS A 260 4.58 -17.72 -18.84
C LYS A 260 4.54 -18.43 -17.49
N SER A 261 5.50 -19.33 -17.25
CA SER A 261 5.82 -19.81 -15.92
C SER A 261 6.68 -18.74 -15.22
N LEU A 262 6.33 -18.39 -14.00
CA LEU A 262 7.07 -17.42 -13.20
C LEU A 262 8.02 -18.15 -12.24
N ASP A 263 9.25 -17.64 -12.12
CA ASP A 263 10.22 -18.13 -11.13
C ASP A 263 9.77 -17.82 -9.70
N LYS A 264 9.00 -16.72 -9.53
CA LYS A 264 8.41 -16.29 -8.27
C LYS A 264 6.90 -16.47 -8.30
N LYS A 265 6.34 -16.81 -7.15
CA LYS A 265 4.89 -17.03 -6.98
C LYS A 265 4.30 -15.99 -6.00
N PRO A 266 4.08 -14.75 -6.43
CA PRO A 266 3.45 -13.75 -5.58
C PRO A 266 1.97 -14.09 -5.35
N VAL A 267 1.51 -13.90 -4.12
CA VAL A 267 0.12 -14.13 -3.74
C VAL A 267 -0.46 -12.96 -2.97
N ILE A 268 -1.76 -12.74 -3.15
CA ILE A 268 -2.57 -11.85 -2.33
C ILE A 268 -3.47 -12.72 -1.47
N ILE A 269 -3.33 -12.64 -0.15
CA ILE A 269 -4.18 -13.35 0.77
C ILE A 269 -5.40 -12.50 1.03
N VAL A 270 -6.56 -13.03 0.66
CA VAL A 270 -7.86 -12.40 0.88
C VAL A 270 -8.63 -13.13 1.98
N LYS A 271 -9.44 -12.38 2.70
CA LYS A 271 -10.42 -12.92 3.63
C LYS A 271 -11.80 -12.36 3.28
N CYS A 272 -12.76 -13.27 3.10
CA CYS A 272 -14.15 -12.94 2.97
C CYS A 272 -14.93 -13.86 3.92
N ASN A 273 -15.68 -13.27 4.86
CA ASN A 273 -16.28 -13.99 5.97
C ASN A 273 -15.22 -14.83 6.74
N GLU A 274 -15.46 -16.14 6.87
CA GLU A 274 -14.51 -17.05 7.54
C GLU A 274 -13.48 -17.68 6.58
N LEU A 275 -13.65 -17.52 5.27
CA LEU A 275 -12.76 -18.13 4.28
C LEU A 275 -11.53 -17.25 4.02
N LYS A 276 -10.34 -17.85 4.15
CA LYS A 276 -9.07 -17.27 3.71
C LYS A 276 -8.62 -17.99 2.44
N LEU A 277 -8.25 -17.23 1.42
CA LEU A 277 -7.73 -17.73 0.14
C LEU A 277 -6.47 -16.97 -0.23
N ALA A 278 -5.47 -17.67 -0.77
CA ALA A 278 -4.30 -17.05 -1.38
C ALA A 278 -4.50 -17.02 -2.90
N LEU A 279 -4.58 -15.84 -3.48
CA LEU A 279 -4.76 -15.62 -4.91
C LEU A 279 -3.38 -15.54 -5.56
N LEU A 280 -3.01 -16.55 -6.35
CA LEU A 280 -1.75 -16.56 -7.10
C LEU A 280 -1.87 -15.62 -8.29
N ILE A 281 -0.94 -14.69 -8.39
CA ILE A 281 -0.89 -13.63 -9.39
C ILE A 281 0.49 -13.57 -10.06
N ASP A 282 0.63 -12.78 -11.13
CA ASP A 282 1.93 -12.66 -11.82
C ASP A 282 2.80 -11.56 -11.21
N LYS A 283 2.20 -10.41 -10.89
CA LYS A 283 2.93 -9.26 -10.37
C LYS A 283 2.01 -8.38 -9.53
N ILE A 284 2.54 -7.88 -8.43
CA ILE A 284 1.89 -6.86 -7.60
C ILE A 284 2.36 -5.49 -8.10
N ASN A 285 1.43 -4.55 -8.26
CA ASN A 285 1.75 -3.21 -8.74
C ASN A 285 1.62 -2.16 -7.63
N GLU A 286 0.51 -1.44 -7.58
CA GLU A 286 0.33 -0.26 -6.73
C GLU A 286 -0.98 -0.30 -5.94
N LEU A 287 -1.01 0.50 -4.88
CA LEU A 287 -2.24 0.87 -4.17
C LEU A 287 -2.75 2.19 -4.70
N PHE A 288 -4.06 2.30 -4.91
CA PHE A 288 -4.67 3.54 -5.34
C PHE A 288 -6.11 3.66 -4.82
N GLU A 289 -6.68 4.86 -4.91
CA GLU A 289 -8.06 5.16 -4.54
C GLU A 289 -8.86 5.56 -5.77
N VAL A 290 -10.08 5.04 -5.86
CA VAL A 290 -11.07 5.42 -6.89
C VAL A 290 -12.33 5.92 -6.20
N GLN A 291 -12.94 6.96 -6.73
CA GLN A 291 -14.24 7.45 -6.26
C GLN A 291 -15.33 6.47 -6.71
N ASN A 292 -16.31 6.20 -5.83
CA ASN A 292 -17.38 5.25 -6.13
C ASN A 292 -18.19 5.64 -7.38
N ASP A 293 -18.31 6.92 -7.64
CA ASP A 293 -19.09 7.43 -8.79
C ASP A 293 -18.40 7.23 -10.15
N ASP A 294 -17.08 6.97 -10.12
CA ASP A 294 -16.31 6.66 -11.33
C ASP A 294 -16.40 5.16 -11.70
N LEU A 295 -17.10 4.37 -10.89
CA LEU A 295 -17.25 2.94 -11.09
C LEU A 295 -18.60 2.64 -11.74
N PRO A 296 -18.63 1.94 -12.89
CA PRO A 296 -19.88 1.48 -13.48
C PRO A 296 -20.61 0.47 -12.60
N GLU A 297 -21.91 0.26 -12.83
CA GLU A 297 -22.72 -0.67 -12.06
C GLU A 297 -22.14 -2.09 -12.05
N MET A 298 -22.30 -2.78 -10.91
CA MET A 298 -21.75 -4.12 -10.67
C MET A 298 -22.31 -5.16 -11.62
N SER A 299 -21.41 -5.99 -12.19
CA SER A 299 -21.81 -7.18 -12.94
C SER A 299 -22.03 -8.38 -12.01
N ASP A 300 -22.78 -9.38 -12.46
CA ASP A 300 -23.13 -10.57 -11.67
C ASP A 300 -22.07 -11.69 -11.74
N GLY A 301 -20.87 -11.41 -12.24
CA GLY A 301 -19.76 -12.37 -12.45
C GLY A 301 -18.59 -12.22 -11.46
N TYR A 302 -17.44 -12.84 -11.82
CA TYR A 302 -16.19 -12.67 -11.10
C TYR A 302 -15.52 -11.30 -11.31
N PHE A 303 -16.02 -10.53 -12.26
CA PHE A 303 -15.59 -9.16 -12.55
C PHE A 303 -16.71 -8.21 -12.12
N MET A 304 -16.35 -7.18 -11.37
CA MET A 304 -17.33 -6.18 -10.90
C MET A 304 -17.50 -5.06 -11.91
N ASN A 305 -16.41 -4.39 -12.22
CA ASN A 305 -16.37 -3.22 -13.09
C ASN A 305 -15.00 -3.06 -13.74
N GLU A 306 -14.96 -2.22 -14.76
CA GLU A 306 -13.73 -1.79 -15.40
C GLU A 306 -13.66 -0.27 -15.39
N PHE A 307 -12.49 0.26 -15.11
CA PHE A 307 -12.27 1.70 -15.10
C PHE A 307 -10.85 2.05 -15.52
N ILE A 308 -10.66 3.28 -15.98
CA ILE A 308 -9.34 3.77 -16.36
C ILE A 308 -8.76 4.61 -15.21
N TYR A 309 -7.59 4.21 -14.74
CA TYR A 309 -6.83 4.95 -13.76
C TYR A 309 -5.40 5.14 -14.27
N ASN A 310 -4.93 6.39 -14.33
CA ASN A 310 -3.59 6.72 -14.88
C ASN A 310 -3.33 6.16 -16.28
N GLN A 311 -4.31 6.21 -17.18
CA GLN A 311 -4.25 5.67 -18.55
C GLN A 311 -4.12 4.13 -18.62
N VAL A 312 -4.30 3.43 -17.51
CA VAL A 312 -4.34 1.97 -17.47
C VAL A 312 -5.77 1.54 -17.21
N LEU A 313 -6.24 0.57 -17.99
CA LEU A 313 -7.52 -0.07 -17.75
C LEU A 313 -7.36 -1.11 -16.66
N TYR A 314 -8.15 -1.00 -15.61
CA TYR A 314 -8.22 -1.96 -14.51
C TYR A 314 -9.56 -2.67 -14.50
N THR A 315 -9.50 -3.99 -14.33
CA THR A 315 -10.68 -4.83 -14.11
C THR A 315 -10.74 -5.19 -12.62
N THR A 316 -11.83 -4.83 -11.96
CA THR A 316 -12.04 -5.15 -10.53
C THR A 316 -12.56 -6.57 -10.38
N LEU A 317 -11.91 -7.37 -9.52
CA LEU A 317 -12.37 -8.71 -9.18
C LEU A 317 -13.39 -8.68 -8.04
N ASN A 318 -14.43 -9.49 -8.20
CA ASN A 318 -15.44 -9.72 -7.18
C ASN A 318 -14.97 -10.82 -6.22
N VAL A 319 -14.33 -10.43 -5.11
CA VAL A 319 -13.78 -11.38 -4.12
C VAL A 319 -14.90 -12.19 -3.46
N ASP A 320 -16.07 -11.59 -3.21
CA ASP A 320 -17.22 -12.30 -2.63
C ASP A 320 -17.70 -13.45 -3.53
N LYS A 321 -17.81 -13.19 -4.83
CA LYS A 321 -18.21 -14.21 -5.81
C LYS A 321 -17.15 -15.31 -5.97
N ILE A 322 -15.87 -14.94 -5.97
CA ILE A 322 -14.76 -15.90 -6.05
C ILE A 322 -14.78 -16.79 -4.81
N THR A 323 -14.85 -16.21 -3.61
CA THR A 323 -14.79 -16.97 -2.35
C THR A 323 -16.06 -17.79 -2.07
N SER A 324 -17.20 -17.38 -2.61
CA SER A 324 -18.48 -18.10 -2.44
C SER A 324 -18.76 -19.13 -3.57
N ASP A 325 -17.84 -19.24 -4.55
CA ASP A 325 -18.04 -20.20 -5.64
C ASP A 325 -18.05 -21.65 -5.13
N LYS A 326 -19.06 -22.42 -5.55
CA LYS A 326 -19.22 -23.83 -5.18
C LYS A 326 -18.04 -24.72 -5.61
N LYS A 327 -17.25 -24.29 -6.59
CA LYS A 327 -16.03 -24.99 -7.00
C LYS A 327 -14.90 -24.89 -5.96
N ILE A 328 -14.92 -23.83 -5.13
CA ILE A 328 -13.91 -23.58 -4.10
C ILE A 328 -14.38 -24.09 -2.74
N VAL A 329 -15.66 -23.91 -2.41
CA VAL A 329 -16.26 -24.36 -1.15
C VAL A 329 -16.71 -25.80 -1.33
N ILE A 330 -15.85 -26.75 -0.95
CA ILE A 330 -16.26 -28.15 -0.81
C ILE A 330 -17.00 -28.25 0.54
N THR A 331 -18.31 -28.20 0.48
CA THR A 331 -19.14 -28.59 1.63
C THR A 331 -19.12 -30.12 1.70
N ASP A 332 -18.60 -30.67 2.80
CA ASP A 332 -18.72 -32.09 3.11
C ASP A 332 -20.16 -32.51 2.93
N MET A 333 -20.39 -33.53 2.08
CA MET A 333 -21.67 -34.24 1.99
C MET A 333 -21.80 -35.24 3.14
#